data_dcd100d11c505a402df069f257789cc3
#
_entry.id   dcd100d11c505a402df069f257789cc3
#
_cell.length_a   1.000
_cell.length_b   1.000
_cell.length_c   1.000
_cell.angle_alpha   90.00
_cell.angle_beta   90.00
_cell.angle_gamma   90.00
#
_symmetry.space_group_name_H-M   'P 1'
#
loop_
_entity.id
_entity.type
_entity.pdbx_description
1 polymer ?
#
loop_
_entity_poly.entity_id
_entity_poly.type
_entity_poly.pdbx_seq_one_letter_code
_entity_poly.pdbx_strand_id
1 'polypeptide(L)'
;VEIVYGDLTDKTSLENFFDVEKEQLVCIHCASIVYLKEEPSELVYRVNVEGTQNIIDFCLEKNVEKLVYVSSTGTVAELPHGEFMREPEKFDLDKIVGYYGKTKAIATQLVFDAVKEKGFMACVVYATGICGPNDYAGGPVSTFIDQYCNGGIKVGFRGSFNSVDV
;
A
#
# COMPACT_ATOMS: atom_id res chain seq x y z
N VAL A 1 19.91 7.74 11.13
CA VAL A 1 18.48 7.45 11.02
C VAL A 1 17.89 7.49 12.41
N GLU A 2 16.89 8.33 12.60
CA GLU A 2 16.09 8.37 13.83
C GLU A 2 14.90 7.43 13.69
N ILE A 3 14.59 6.70 14.77
CA ILE A 3 13.44 5.78 14.80
C ILE A 3 12.37 6.39 15.69
N VAL A 4 11.20 6.63 15.12
CA VAL A 4 10.02 7.12 15.80
C VAL A 4 8.90 6.08 15.70
N TYR A 5 8.21 5.82 16.81
CA TYR A 5 7.09 4.88 16.86
C TYR A 5 5.76 5.63 16.79
N GLY A 6 4.82 5.07 16.03
CA GLY A 6 3.47 5.59 15.90
C GLY A 6 2.50 4.55 15.37
N ASP A 7 1.22 4.79 15.53
CA ASP A 7 0.12 3.96 15.01
C ASP A 7 -0.68 4.80 14.00
N LEU A 8 -0.84 4.29 12.79
CA LEU A 8 -1.59 4.96 11.73
C LEU A 8 -3.05 5.25 12.13
N THR A 9 -3.60 4.45 13.04
CA THR A 9 -4.99 4.61 13.53
C THR A 9 -5.12 5.62 14.67
N ASP A 10 -4.00 6.10 15.21
CA ASP A 10 -3.94 7.15 16.24
C ASP A 10 -3.16 8.36 15.68
N LYS A 11 -3.92 9.34 15.17
CA LYS A 11 -3.34 10.55 14.56
C LYS A 11 -2.37 11.26 15.50
N THR A 12 -2.63 11.28 16.80
CA THR A 12 -1.77 11.98 17.77
C THR A 12 -0.40 11.31 17.91
N SER A 13 -0.32 10.00 17.77
CA SER A 13 0.94 9.25 17.83
C SER A 13 1.88 9.55 16.66
N LEU A 14 1.36 10.11 15.57
CA LEU A 14 2.13 10.46 14.37
C LEU A 14 2.77 11.85 14.42
N GLU A 15 2.40 12.70 15.38
CA GLU A 15 2.91 14.08 15.48
C GLU A 15 4.43 14.12 15.51
N ASN A 16 5.06 13.27 16.33
CA ASN A 16 6.52 13.22 16.46
C ASN A 16 7.22 12.76 15.16
N PHE A 17 6.54 12.00 14.31
CA PHE A 17 7.09 11.59 13.01
C PHE A 17 7.22 12.77 12.04
N PHE A 18 6.34 13.74 12.15
CA PHE A 18 6.31 14.94 11.32
C PHE A 18 6.94 16.17 12.01
N ASP A 19 7.39 16.05 13.25
CA ASP A 19 8.09 17.12 13.97
C ASP A 19 9.58 17.14 13.59
N VAL A 20 9.84 17.54 12.35
CA VAL A 20 11.20 17.57 11.78
C VAL A 20 11.47 18.98 11.28
N GLU A 21 12.43 19.67 11.89
CA GLU A 21 12.92 20.97 11.42
C GLU A 21 13.74 20.78 10.13
N LYS A 22 13.10 20.79 8.97
CA LYS A 22 13.77 20.73 7.66
C LYS A 22 13.06 21.61 6.65
N GLU A 23 13.86 22.23 5.78
CA GLU A 23 13.37 23.08 4.70
C GLU A 23 12.62 22.29 3.63
N GLN A 24 12.95 21.00 3.45
CA GLN A 24 12.33 20.11 2.48
C GLN A 24 12.06 18.75 3.12
N LEU A 25 10.80 18.33 3.16
CA LEU A 25 10.36 17.07 3.72
C LEU A 25 9.66 16.25 2.64
N VAL A 26 10.12 15.02 2.43
CA VAL A 26 9.46 14.02 1.58
C VAL A 26 8.97 12.89 2.47
N CYS A 27 7.69 12.56 2.36
CA CYS A 27 7.10 11.42 3.06
C CYS A 27 7.00 10.21 2.14
N ILE A 28 7.51 9.05 2.58
CA ILE A 28 7.32 7.77 1.89
C ILE A 28 6.41 6.90 2.75
N HIS A 29 5.17 6.69 2.28
CA HIS A 29 4.16 5.91 3.00
C HIS A 29 4.06 4.49 2.45
N CYS A 30 4.71 3.54 3.15
CA CYS A 30 4.71 2.12 2.81
C CYS A 30 3.83 1.29 3.74
N ALA A 31 3.45 1.83 4.90
CA ALA A 31 2.76 1.06 5.93
C ALA A 31 1.34 0.68 5.51
N SER A 32 1.01 -0.61 5.62
CA SER A 32 -0.32 -1.15 5.37
C SER A 32 -0.43 -2.57 5.95
N ILE A 33 -1.64 -3.04 6.16
CA ILE A 33 -1.91 -4.45 6.47
C ILE A 33 -2.25 -5.17 5.17
N VAL A 34 -1.43 -6.18 4.80
CA VAL A 34 -1.76 -7.12 3.73
C VAL A 34 -2.77 -8.14 4.28
N TYR A 35 -3.90 -8.28 3.60
CA TYR A 35 -5.02 -9.09 4.07
C TYR A 35 -5.53 -9.98 2.95
N LEU A 36 -5.38 -11.30 3.12
CA LEU A 36 -5.66 -12.28 2.06
C LEU A 36 -7.10 -12.81 2.07
N LYS A 37 -7.92 -12.43 3.07
CA LYS A 37 -9.32 -12.85 3.14
C LYS A 37 -10.21 -11.89 2.36
N GLU A 38 -11.38 -12.37 1.97
CA GLU A 38 -12.35 -11.57 1.21
C GLU A 38 -13.28 -10.75 2.14
N GLU A 39 -13.52 -11.26 3.34
CA GLU A 39 -14.43 -10.63 4.29
C GLU A 39 -13.91 -9.27 4.75
N PRO A 40 -14.80 -8.27 4.91
CA PRO A 40 -14.44 -6.98 5.46
C PRO A 40 -13.78 -7.09 6.83
N SER A 41 -12.77 -6.27 7.06
CA SER A 41 -12.07 -6.14 8.35
C SER A 41 -11.95 -4.67 8.73
N GLU A 42 -12.54 -4.30 9.85
CA GLU A 42 -12.48 -2.93 10.37
C GLU A 42 -11.03 -2.48 10.62
N LEU A 43 -10.20 -3.35 11.18
CA LEU A 43 -8.78 -3.03 11.42
C LEU A 43 -8.05 -2.74 10.11
N VAL A 44 -8.27 -3.56 9.06
CA VAL A 44 -7.63 -3.35 7.76
C VAL A 44 -8.09 -2.04 7.14
N TYR A 45 -9.37 -1.71 7.26
CA TYR A 45 -9.90 -0.44 6.78
C TYR A 45 -9.28 0.75 7.52
N ARG A 46 -9.28 0.71 8.84
CA ARG A 46 -8.72 1.78 9.67
C ARG A 46 -7.23 2.01 9.37
N VAL A 47 -6.44 0.96 9.26
CA VAL A 47 -5.01 1.11 8.97
C VAL A 47 -4.78 1.58 7.53
N ASN A 48 -5.38 0.90 6.55
CA ASN A 48 -5.07 1.15 5.14
C ASN A 48 -5.73 2.42 4.59
N VAL A 49 -6.94 2.76 5.04
CA VAL A 49 -7.71 3.88 4.52
C VAL A 49 -7.59 5.10 5.45
N GLU A 50 -8.07 4.97 6.69
CA GLU A 50 -8.05 6.09 7.64
C GLU A 50 -6.62 6.49 8.01
N GLY A 51 -5.72 5.51 8.16
CA GLY A 51 -4.31 5.75 8.38
C GLY A 51 -3.64 6.49 7.22
N THR A 52 -3.99 6.16 5.97
CA THR A 52 -3.49 6.91 4.81
C THR A 52 -4.05 8.34 4.80
N GLN A 53 -5.33 8.52 5.18
CA GLN A 53 -5.90 9.87 5.33
C GLN A 53 -5.14 10.69 6.39
N ASN A 54 -4.81 10.08 7.54
CA ASN A 54 -4.01 10.76 8.57
C ASN A 54 -2.64 11.22 8.05
N ILE A 55 -1.96 10.38 7.25
CA ILE A 55 -0.70 10.75 6.61
C ILE A 55 -0.87 11.92 5.62
N ILE A 56 -1.93 11.88 4.80
CA ILE A 56 -2.23 12.98 3.86
C ILE A 56 -2.47 14.28 4.63
N ASP A 57 -3.27 14.24 5.69
CA ASP A 57 -3.57 15.40 6.53
C ASP A 57 -2.29 16.01 7.09
N PHE A 58 -1.40 15.20 7.69
CA PHE A 58 -0.11 15.68 8.18
C PHE A 58 0.78 16.23 7.08
N CYS A 59 0.82 15.58 5.91
CA CYS A 59 1.57 16.09 4.78
C CYS A 59 1.11 17.50 4.37
N LEU A 60 -0.20 17.74 4.39
CA LEU A 60 -0.78 19.05 4.11
C LEU A 60 -0.51 20.06 5.24
N GLU A 61 -0.74 19.68 6.49
CA GLU A 61 -0.56 20.51 7.68
C GLU A 61 0.91 20.96 7.86
N LYS A 62 1.85 20.08 7.58
CA LYS A 62 3.29 20.31 7.74
C LYS A 62 4.00 20.77 6.45
N ASN A 63 3.25 21.06 5.40
CA ASN A 63 3.76 21.47 4.09
C ASN A 63 4.85 20.51 3.56
N VAL A 64 4.60 19.21 3.64
CA VAL A 64 5.46 18.19 3.07
C VAL A 64 5.56 18.41 1.56
N GLU A 65 6.78 18.47 1.02
CA GLU A 65 7.01 18.78 -0.39
C GLU A 65 6.39 17.73 -1.31
N LYS A 66 6.51 16.45 -0.93
CA LYS A 66 6.03 15.33 -1.73
C LYS A 66 5.68 14.11 -0.89
N LEU A 67 4.56 13.49 -1.23
CA LEU A 67 4.21 12.14 -0.75
C LEU A 67 4.55 11.10 -1.82
N VAL A 68 5.29 10.06 -1.45
CA VAL A 68 5.40 8.83 -2.24
C VAL A 68 4.56 7.77 -1.55
N TYR A 69 3.44 7.41 -2.18
CA TYR A 69 2.51 6.42 -1.63
C TYR A 69 2.68 5.06 -2.32
N VAL A 70 2.98 4.03 -1.54
CA VAL A 70 3.07 2.66 -2.05
C VAL A 70 1.68 2.03 -2.04
N SER A 71 1.07 1.99 -3.22
CA SER A 71 -0.17 1.29 -3.52
C SER A 71 0.13 -0.19 -3.88
N SER A 72 -0.74 -0.82 -4.63
CA SER A 72 -0.59 -2.22 -5.04
C SER A 72 -1.19 -2.43 -6.43
N THR A 73 -0.61 -3.31 -7.23
CA THR A 73 -1.24 -3.79 -8.46
C THR A 73 -2.56 -4.50 -8.21
N GLY A 74 -2.80 -5.00 -6.98
CA GLY A 74 -4.09 -5.55 -6.56
C GLY A 74 -5.25 -4.54 -6.53
N THR A 75 -4.98 -3.24 -6.74
CA THR A 75 -6.01 -2.20 -6.92
C THR A 75 -6.50 -2.09 -8.35
N VAL A 76 -5.82 -2.73 -9.30
CA VAL A 76 -6.17 -2.70 -10.72
C VAL A 76 -7.05 -3.90 -11.02
N ALA A 77 -8.19 -3.67 -11.68
CA ALA A 77 -9.07 -4.74 -12.09
C ALA A 77 -8.33 -5.71 -13.04
N GLU A 78 -8.52 -7.01 -12.83
CA GLU A 78 -7.95 -8.01 -13.70
C GLU A 78 -8.54 -7.92 -15.11
N LEU A 79 -7.67 -8.01 -16.11
CA LEU A 79 -8.03 -8.02 -17.51
C LEU A 79 -7.90 -9.44 -18.08
N PRO A 80 -8.56 -9.75 -19.20
CA PRO A 80 -8.38 -11.00 -19.91
C PRO A 80 -6.91 -11.28 -20.23
N HIS A 81 -6.53 -12.55 -20.25
CA HIS A 81 -5.16 -12.98 -20.52
C HIS A 81 -4.65 -12.42 -21.85
N GLY A 82 -3.49 -11.75 -21.80
CA GLY A 82 -2.85 -11.12 -22.94
C GLY A 82 -3.10 -9.61 -23.06
N GLU A 83 -3.97 -9.05 -22.22
CA GLU A 83 -4.15 -7.61 -22.13
C GLU A 83 -3.21 -6.99 -21.10
N PHE A 84 -2.76 -5.77 -21.39
CA PHE A 84 -1.88 -5.04 -20.48
C PHE A 84 -2.70 -4.24 -19.45
N MET A 85 -2.46 -4.51 -18.19
CA MET A 85 -2.97 -3.66 -17.10
C MET A 85 -2.26 -2.31 -17.13
N ARG A 86 -3.04 -1.24 -16.94
CA ARG A 86 -2.55 0.13 -16.87
C ARG A 86 -2.99 0.75 -15.56
N GLU A 87 -2.27 1.77 -15.13
CA GLU A 87 -2.63 2.55 -13.96
C GLU A 87 -4.02 3.19 -14.17
N PRO A 88 -4.96 2.97 -13.23
CA PRO A 88 -6.31 3.48 -13.38
C PRO A 88 -6.39 4.95 -12.97
N GLU A 89 -7.20 5.73 -13.67
CA GLU A 89 -7.58 7.09 -13.25
C GLU A 89 -8.71 7.08 -12.21
N LYS A 90 -9.49 6.00 -12.17
CA LYS A 90 -10.59 5.76 -11.23
C LYS A 90 -10.67 4.28 -10.89
N PHE A 91 -11.10 3.99 -9.68
CA PHE A 91 -11.22 2.62 -9.19
C PHE A 91 -12.68 2.15 -9.21
N ASP A 92 -12.92 0.99 -9.82
CA ASP A 92 -14.19 0.26 -9.77
C ASP A 92 -14.05 -0.87 -8.73
N LEU A 93 -14.50 -0.60 -7.50
CA LEU A 93 -14.34 -1.50 -6.37
C LEU A 93 -15.03 -2.86 -6.59
N ASP A 94 -16.05 -2.93 -7.45
CA ASP A 94 -16.75 -4.19 -7.74
C ASP A 94 -15.91 -5.13 -8.60
N LYS A 95 -14.97 -4.58 -9.37
CA LYS A 95 -14.02 -5.34 -10.19
C LYS A 95 -12.72 -5.69 -9.49
N ILE A 96 -12.48 -5.16 -8.30
CA ILE A 96 -11.26 -5.41 -7.54
C ILE A 96 -11.44 -6.66 -6.69
N VAL A 97 -10.52 -7.60 -6.84
CA VAL A 97 -10.52 -8.87 -6.12
C VAL A 97 -9.92 -8.68 -4.71
N GLY A 98 -10.63 -9.23 -3.72
CA GLY A 98 -10.19 -9.23 -2.33
C GLY A 98 -10.35 -7.90 -1.60
N TYR A 99 -10.54 -7.99 -0.29
CA TYR A 99 -10.78 -6.81 0.54
C TYR A 99 -9.56 -5.90 0.63
N TYR A 100 -8.35 -6.46 0.66
CA TYR A 100 -7.10 -5.70 0.65
C TYR A 100 -7.00 -4.77 -0.57
N GLY A 101 -7.23 -5.32 -1.78
CA GLY A 101 -7.21 -4.53 -3.00
C GLY A 101 -8.19 -3.35 -2.96
N LYS A 102 -9.40 -3.60 -2.44
CA LYS A 102 -10.42 -2.56 -2.27
C LYS A 102 -9.98 -1.45 -1.31
N THR A 103 -9.42 -1.80 -0.15
CA THR A 103 -8.92 -0.79 0.80
C THR A 103 -7.75 0.02 0.24
N LYS A 104 -6.83 -0.63 -0.49
CA LYS A 104 -5.72 0.07 -1.15
C LYS A 104 -6.22 0.97 -2.29
N ALA A 105 -7.26 0.56 -3.03
CA ALA A 105 -7.87 1.40 -4.06
C ALA A 105 -8.53 2.66 -3.47
N ILE A 106 -9.28 2.52 -2.38
CA ILE A 106 -9.88 3.65 -1.66
C ILE A 106 -8.78 4.60 -1.18
N ALA A 107 -7.73 4.08 -0.55
CA ALA A 107 -6.61 4.88 -0.08
C ALA A 107 -5.87 5.59 -1.23
N THR A 108 -5.70 4.92 -2.37
CA THR A 108 -5.10 5.55 -3.56
C THR A 108 -5.98 6.68 -4.10
N GLN A 109 -7.31 6.50 -4.07
CA GLN A 109 -8.24 7.55 -4.47
C GLN A 109 -8.12 8.78 -3.57
N LEU A 110 -7.95 8.60 -2.25
CA LEU A 110 -7.72 9.74 -1.33
C LEU A 110 -6.46 10.53 -1.70
N VAL A 111 -5.38 9.84 -2.11
CA VAL A 111 -4.17 10.51 -2.59
C VAL A 111 -4.45 11.31 -3.87
N PHE A 112 -5.18 10.73 -4.84
CA PHE A 112 -5.55 11.43 -6.08
C PHE A 112 -6.43 12.65 -5.81
N ASP A 113 -7.38 12.52 -4.90
CA ASP A 113 -8.26 13.61 -4.52
C ASP A 113 -7.49 14.75 -3.84
N ALA A 114 -6.53 14.44 -2.96
CA ALA A 114 -5.65 15.42 -2.35
C ALA A 114 -4.80 16.16 -3.39
N VAL A 115 -4.25 15.46 -4.38
CA VAL A 115 -3.53 16.09 -5.51
C VAL A 115 -4.43 17.04 -6.28
N LYS A 116 -5.62 16.59 -6.64
CA LYS A 116 -6.57 17.35 -7.47
C LYS A 116 -7.15 18.56 -6.76
N GLU A 117 -7.54 18.38 -5.50
CA GLU A 117 -8.31 19.40 -4.76
C GLU A 117 -7.43 20.38 -3.99
N LYS A 118 -6.28 19.93 -3.52
CA LYS A 118 -5.36 20.72 -2.66
C LYS A 118 -4.09 21.15 -3.38
N GLY A 119 -3.88 20.71 -4.64
CA GLY A 119 -2.63 20.97 -5.35
C GLY A 119 -1.41 20.28 -4.69
N PHE A 120 -1.66 19.23 -3.92
CA PHE A 120 -0.64 18.48 -3.20
C PHE A 120 0.21 17.65 -4.17
N MET A 121 1.52 17.64 -3.97
CA MET A 121 2.41 16.87 -4.81
C MET A 121 2.55 15.43 -4.29
N ALA A 122 2.10 14.46 -5.06
CA ALA A 122 2.23 13.04 -4.72
C ALA A 122 2.64 12.18 -5.92
N CYS A 123 3.28 11.05 -5.62
CA CYS A 123 3.59 9.99 -6.56
C CYS A 123 3.03 8.68 -6.00
N VAL A 124 2.29 7.92 -6.81
CA VAL A 124 1.77 6.60 -6.44
C VAL A 124 2.58 5.52 -7.13
N VAL A 125 3.04 4.53 -6.37
CA VAL A 125 3.76 3.35 -6.86
C VAL A 125 2.87 2.13 -6.70
N TYR A 126 2.55 1.45 -7.80
CA TYR A 126 1.78 0.20 -7.78
C TYR A 126 2.73 -0.99 -7.65
N ALA A 127 3.02 -1.38 -6.41
CA ALA A 127 3.90 -2.50 -6.15
C ALA A 127 3.24 -3.82 -6.53
N THR A 128 4.02 -4.71 -7.12
CA THR A 128 3.65 -6.12 -7.37
C THR A 128 3.98 -6.97 -6.14
N GLY A 129 4.13 -8.27 -6.27
CA GLY A 129 4.61 -9.12 -5.18
C GLY A 129 6.07 -8.78 -4.85
N ILE A 130 6.28 -8.06 -3.77
CA ILE A 130 7.63 -7.69 -3.31
C ILE A 130 8.26 -8.90 -2.64
N CYS A 131 9.49 -9.25 -3.06
CA CYS A 131 10.29 -10.28 -2.43
C CYS A 131 11.75 -9.85 -2.38
N GLY A 132 12.49 -10.34 -1.38
CA GLY A 132 13.90 -10.04 -1.23
C GLY A 132 14.40 -10.32 0.18
N PRO A 133 15.67 -10.02 0.46
CA PRO A 133 16.27 -10.24 1.77
C PRO A 133 15.60 -9.35 2.84
N ASN A 134 15.74 -9.78 4.10
CA ASN A 134 15.27 -9.05 5.28
C ASN A 134 13.73 -8.97 5.44
N ASP A 135 12.96 -9.87 4.83
CA ASP A 135 11.54 -10.03 5.12
C ASP A 135 11.34 -10.75 6.46
N TYR A 136 11.56 -10.04 7.56
CA TYR A 136 11.43 -10.59 8.92
C TYR A 136 9.98 -10.83 9.34
N ALA A 137 9.02 -10.23 8.66
CA ALA A 137 7.60 -10.40 8.93
C ALA A 137 7.02 -11.66 8.25
N GLY A 138 7.77 -12.28 7.33
CA GLY A 138 7.31 -13.46 6.59
C GLY A 138 6.12 -13.12 5.70
N GLY A 139 6.28 -12.19 4.79
CA GLY A 139 5.23 -11.80 3.85
C GLY A 139 4.71 -12.95 2.99
N PRO A 140 3.56 -12.79 2.31
CA PRO A 140 2.92 -13.89 1.55
C PRO A 140 3.83 -14.53 0.51
N VAL A 141 4.66 -13.75 -0.18
CA VAL A 141 5.57 -14.27 -1.22
C VAL A 141 6.68 -15.09 -0.59
N SER A 142 7.32 -14.57 0.47
CA SER A 142 8.38 -15.28 1.19
C SER A 142 7.87 -16.56 1.83
N THR A 143 6.67 -16.52 2.42
CA THR A 143 6.01 -17.70 2.99
C THR A 143 5.71 -18.75 1.92
N PHE A 144 5.24 -18.33 0.74
CA PHE A 144 4.98 -19.24 -0.37
C PHE A 144 6.28 -19.92 -0.85
N ILE A 145 7.37 -19.16 -1.01
CA ILE A 145 8.66 -19.68 -1.44
C ILE A 145 9.20 -20.67 -0.39
N ASP A 146 9.13 -20.33 0.89
CA ASP A 146 9.57 -21.19 1.98
C ASP A 146 8.80 -22.52 2.01
N GLN A 147 7.48 -22.47 1.92
CA GLN A 147 6.62 -23.66 1.84
C GLN A 147 6.93 -24.53 0.61
N TYR A 148 7.20 -23.91 -0.53
CA TYR A 148 7.58 -24.64 -1.74
C TYR A 148 8.94 -25.35 -1.56
N CYS A 149 9.95 -24.63 -1.08
CA CYS A 149 11.29 -25.16 -0.87
C CYS A 149 11.34 -26.28 0.17
N ASN A 150 10.50 -26.19 1.20
CA ASN A 150 10.41 -27.22 2.26
C ASN A 150 9.43 -28.37 1.92
N GLY A 151 8.92 -28.44 0.68
CA GLY A 151 8.04 -29.53 0.23
C GLY A 151 6.63 -29.48 0.83
N GLY A 152 6.22 -28.36 1.40
CA GLY A 152 4.86 -28.16 1.92
C GLY A 152 3.79 -28.05 0.80
N ILE A 153 4.22 -27.57 -0.37
CA ILE A 153 3.33 -27.44 -1.54
C ILE A 153 3.53 -28.67 -2.44
N LYS A 154 2.52 -29.52 -2.51
CA LYS A 154 2.58 -30.80 -3.26
C LYS A 154 1.85 -30.77 -4.61
N VAL A 155 1.12 -29.71 -4.88
CA VAL A 155 0.35 -29.54 -6.12
C VAL A 155 0.65 -28.20 -6.74
N GLY A 156 0.80 -28.17 -8.06
CA GLY A 156 0.95 -26.92 -8.81
C GLY A 156 -0.38 -26.49 -9.41
N PHE A 157 -0.52 -25.22 -9.66
CA PHE A 157 -1.61 -24.63 -10.44
C PHE A 157 -1.03 -23.83 -11.61
N ARG A 158 -1.85 -23.68 -12.66
CA ARG A 158 -1.47 -22.79 -13.76
C ARG A 158 -1.78 -21.36 -13.36
N GLY A 159 -0.77 -20.52 -13.35
CA GLY A 159 -0.89 -19.11 -13.04
C GLY A 159 0.48 -18.45 -13.05
N SER A 160 0.47 -17.13 -13.06
CA SER A 160 1.67 -16.31 -12.93
C SER A 160 1.29 -15.03 -12.21
N PHE A 161 2.23 -14.46 -11.50
CA PHE A 161 2.12 -13.11 -10.97
C PHE A 161 3.46 -12.40 -11.13
N ASN A 162 3.41 -11.08 -11.20
CA ASN A 162 4.61 -10.29 -11.27
C ASN A 162 5.22 -10.14 -9.88
N SER A 163 6.53 -10.18 -9.82
CA SER A 163 7.28 -9.91 -8.60
C SER A 163 8.36 -8.87 -8.87
N VAL A 164 8.76 -8.18 -7.81
CA VAL A 164 9.84 -7.19 -7.82
C VAL A 164 10.76 -7.47 -6.65
N ASP A 165 12.06 -7.30 -6.88
CA ASP A 165 13.09 -7.35 -5.85
C ASP A 165 13.11 -6.03 -5.07
N VAL A 166 13.53 -6.09 -3.77
CA VAL A 166 13.59 -4.94 -2.85
C VAL A 166 14.76 -4.03 -3.19
#